data_fabbe6d8486de9d94f86a4b44ccbae01
#
_entry.id   fabbe6d8486de9d94f86a4b44ccbae01
#
_cell.length_a   1.000
_cell.length_b   1.000
_cell.length_c   1.000
_cell.angle_alpha   90.00
_cell.angle_beta   90.00
_cell.angle_gamma   90.00
#
_symmetry.space_group_name_H-M   'P 1'
#
loop_
_entity.id
_entity.type
_entity.pdbx_description
1 polymer ?
#
loop_
_entity_poly.entity_id
_entity_poly.type
_entity_poly.pdbx_seq_one_letter_code
_entity_poly.pdbx_strand_id
1 'polypeptide(L)'
;MSLVALITAALDELMPGGRRWLVAVSGGSDSVAALRLLLEAGRDVVAGHVDHRLRPTSGDDARFVAELCDGLGVRLAATTVDVAAVARERGWNLEDAARRVRYAFLHRAAGELGADGIVVAHTRDDQAETFLRQALRGTAFPAGIPPRRGLVVRPLLGASRAELREYLVGIGQAWREDETNLDVLGQERAWLRHQVLPLLETRYPRAAPALARTAAGIADARDALMALAAQRLGTRSLSAAALARERPGLQRAAVAGLLEAAGAVPSHDLVEEAVAAVARASAGERAAPWRRDVGGGKVLRLAYGRLEVVARGTAPARGDPVAVRGPADMSAVLGGEIVPPVRPEALADLAAQRGDALVVRTRRRGDRVRLSGGTRLLSDLLVDLKVPREDRDRLRVLAADGEVFWVEGLAASPGLLDTAAKGDADWMRVALREAELAAAAGEVPVGAAVVRDGELLAAARNRTEADGDPSAHAEVLALRAAASAGDRRLEGATLYVTLEPCPMCFGAVLQTRVARVVYGADNLREGALGSVVDLRAGAFKRLPAVEGGLLAKESARLLRSFFAERRGGEHG
;
A
#
# COMPACT_ATOMS: atom_id res chain seq x y z
N MET A 1 21.46 -30.71 -8.00
CA MET A 1 22.42 -29.60 -7.77
C MET A 1 23.09 -29.90 -6.44
N SER A 2 24.44 -29.83 -6.34
CA SER A 2 25.11 -30.02 -5.05
C SER A 2 24.77 -28.87 -4.09
N LEU A 3 24.89 -29.10 -2.78
CA LEU A 3 24.65 -28.05 -1.78
C LEU A 3 25.61 -26.86 -1.94
N VAL A 4 26.87 -27.12 -2.36
CA VAL A 4 27.84 -26.06 -2.68
C VAL A 4 27.37 -25.20 -3.85
N ALA A 5 26.88 -25.82 -4.92
CA ALA A 5 26.34 -25.08 -6.07
C ALA A 5 25.08 -24.29 -5.69
N LEU A 6 24.22 -24.84 -4.82
CA LEU A 6 23.02 -24.16 -4.32
C LEU A 6 23.38 -22.90 -3.53
N ILE A 7 24.28 -23.02 -2.53
CA ILE A 7 24.66 -21.88 -1.67
C ILE A 7 25.37 -20.79 -2.48
N THR A 8 26.23 -21.19 -3.44
CA THR A 8 26.96 -20.26 -4.31
C THR A 8 26.02 -19.46 -5.18
N ALA A 9 25.12 -20.15 -5.90
CA ALA A 9 24.13 -19.48 -6.76
C ALA A 9 23.23 -18.52 -5.97
N ALA A 10 22.75 -18.97 -4.79
CA ALA A 10 21.92 -18.13 -3.94
C ALA A 10 22.66 -16.88 -3.43
N LEU A 11 23.94 -16.98 -3.07
CA LEU A 11 24.72 -15.82 -2.64
C LEU A 11 24.97 -14.84 -3.78
N ASP A 12 25.32 -15.32 -4.96
CA ASP A 12 25.60 -14.50 -6.13
C ASP A 12 24.32 -13.78 -6.61
N GLU A 13 23.15 -14.41 -6.47
CA GLU A 13 21.84 -13.80 -6.74
C GLU A 13 21.45 -12.76 -5.66
N LEU A 14 21.56 -13.14 -4.37
CA LEU A 14 21.09 -12.31 -3.27
C LEU A 14 21.97 -11.09 -3.01
N MET A 15 23.27 -11.21 -3.29
CA MET A 15 24.24 -10.13 -3.07
C MET A 15 25.36 -10.18 -4.12
N PRO A 16 25.09 -9.73 -5.35
CA PRO A 16 26.08 -9.70 -6.42
C PRO A 16 27.35 -8.94 -6.01
N GLY A 17 28.50 -9.56 -6.22
CA GLY A 17 29.80 -8.98 -5.89
C GLY A 17 30.25 -9.08 -4.43
N GLY A 18 29.47 -9.69 -3.56
CA GLY A 18 29.88 -9.98 -2.17
C GLY A 18 31.05 -10.94 -2.12
N ARG A 19 32.11 -10.57 -1.40
CA ARG A 19 33.38 -11.32 -1.31
C ARG A 19 33.58 -11.94 0.05
N ARG A 20 33.43 -11.14 1.13
CA ARG A 20 33.63 -11.56 2.52
C ARG A 20 32.29 -11.74 3.23
N TRP A 21 32.12 -12.88 3.93
CA TRP A 21 30.86 -13.27 4.55
C TRP A 21 31.02 -13.50 6.04
N LEU A 22 30.20 -12.84 6.85
CA LEU A 22 30.06 -13.17 8.28
C LEU A 22 28.99 -14.27 8.43
N VAL A 23 29.40 -15.47 8.82
CA VAL A 23 28.47 -16.59 9.06
C VAL A 23 28.06 -16.60 10.53
N ALA A 24 26.77 -16.55 10.80
CA ALA A 24 26.22 -16.70 12.15
C ALA A 24 26.27 -18.20 12.55
N VAL A 25 27.19 -18.55 13.44
CA VAL A 25 27.43 -19.93 13.87
C VAL A 25 26.90 -20.10 15.30
N SER A 26 25.87 -20.95 15.46
CA SER A 26 25.31 -21.30 16.78
C SER A 26 25.89 -22.62 17.33
N GLY A 27 26.59 -23.39 16.52
CA GLY A 27 27.05 -24.73 16.84
C GLY A 27 26.11 -25.84 16.35
N GLY A 28 24.85 -25.54 16.03
CA GLY A 28 23.89 -26.51 15.48
C GLY A 28 24.15 -26.87 14.01
N SER A 29 23.61 -28.03 13.58
CA SER A 29 23.85 -28.64 12.25
C SER A 29 23.74 -27.64 11.10
N ASP A 30 22.68 -26.83 11.06
CA ASP A 30 22.40 -25.92 9.94
C ASP A 30 23.48 -24.83 9.82
N SER A 31 23.91 -24.26 10.97
CA SER A 31 24.92 -23.19 11.01
C SER A 31 26.35 -23.71 10.73
N VAL A 32 26.66 -24.93 11.20
CA VAL A 32 27.93 -25.60 10.91
C VAL A 32 28.00 -25.97 9.42
N ALA A 33 26.91 -26.50 8.86
CA ALA A 33 26.82 -26.80 7.43
C ALA A 33 27.00 -25.53 6.57
N ALA A 34 26.36 -24.40 6.94
CA ALA A 34 26.56 -23.14 6.23
C ALA A 34 28.04 -22.71 6.21
N LEU A 35 28.71 -22.79 7.36
CA LEU A 35 30.14 -22.48 7.47
C LEU A 35 30.99 -23.37 6.55
N ARG A 36 30.78 -24.69 6.62
CA ARG A 36 31.53 -25.69 5.83
C ARG A 36 31.32 -25.53 4.33
N LEU A 37 30.06 -25.35 3.90
CA LEU A 37 29.69 -25.16 2.50
C LEU A 37 30.28 -23.90 1.89
N LEU A 38 30.37 -22.81 2.65
CA LEU A 38 30.99 -21.56 2.20
C LEU A 38 32.51 -21.68 2.05
N LEU A 39 33.16 -22.40 2.98
CA LEU A 39 34.59 -22.69 2.88
C LEU A 39 34.88 -23.59 1.67
N GLU A 40 34.09 -24.65 1.46
CA GLU A 40 34.19 -25.52 0.29
C GLU A 40 33.96 -24.77 -1.03
N ALA A 41 33.06 -23.77 -1.02
CA ALA A 41 32.83 -22.87 -2.14
C ALA A 41 33.95 -21.84 -2.36
N GLY A 42 35.03 -21.88 -1.56
CA GLY A 42 36.16 -20.96 -1.66
C GLY A 42 35.84 -19.51 -1.30
N ARG A 43 34.81 -19.27 -0.49
CA ARG A 43 34.41 -17.91 -0.08
C ARG A 43 35.28 -17.43 1.10
N ASP A 44 35.56 -16.14 1.15
CA ASP A 44 36.21 -15.51 2.30
C ASP A 44 35.19 -15.42 3.46
N VAL A 45 35.45 -16.16 4.54
CA VAL A 45 34.49 -16.38 5.63
C VAL A 45 35.09 -15.95 6.97
N VAL A 46 34.28 -15.24 7.74
CA VAL A 46 34.47 -14.99 9.16
C VAL A 46 33.26 -15.53 9.94
N ALA A 47 33.46 -16.04 11.14
CA ALA A 47 32.39 -16.58 11.96
C ALA A 47 31.93 -15.58 13.02
N GLY A 48 30.63 -15.54 13.30
CA GLY A 48 30.03 -14.74 14.37
C GLY A 48 29.24 -15.63 15.33
N HIS A 49 29.56 -15.59 16.62
CA HIS A 49 28.88 -16.35 17.66
C HIS A 49 28.39 -15.45 18.80
N VAL A 50 27.16 -15.72 19.29
CA VAL A 50 26.61 -15.06 20.48
C VAL A 50 26.21 -16.12 21.49
N ASP A 51 26.88 -16.12 22.63
CA ASP A 51 26.43 -16.87 23.80
C ASP A 51 25.38 -16.05 24.56
N HIS A 52 24.14 -16.53 24.56
CA HIS A 52 22.98 -15.85 25.15
C HIS A 52 22.83 -16.08 26.67
N ARG A 53 23.64 -16.97 27.25
CA ARG A 53 23.55 -17.41 28.67
C ARG A 53 22.13 -17.87 29.09
N LEU A 54 21.41 -18.50 28.17
CA LEU A 54 20.05 -18.98 28.45
C LEU A 54 20.02 -20.39 29.05
N ARG A 55 21.16 -21.11 29.03
CA ARG A 55 21.29 -22.46 29.52
C ARG A 55 22.60 -22.64 30.28
N PRO A 56 22.66 -23.58 31.25
CA PRO A 56 23.93 -23.91 31.92
C PRO A 56 25.01 -24.39 30.93
N THR A 57 24.61 -25.07 29.82
CA THR A 57 25.50 -25.63 28.80
C THR A 57 25.89 -24.63 27.70
N SER A 58 25.45 -23.41 27.73
CA SER A 58 25.72 -22.41 26.66
C SER A 58 27.22 -22.12 26.50
N GLY A 59 27.99 -22.19 27.57
CA GLY A 59 29.46 -22.08 27.53
C GLY A 59 30.14 -23.22 26.76
N ASP A 60 29.58 -24.43 26.76
CA ASP A 60 30.09 -25.57 26.00
C ASP A 60 29.82 -25.39 24.51
N ASP A 61 28.70 -24.79 24.14
CA ASP A 61 28.40 -24.44 22.74
C ASP A 61 29.38 -23.39 22.23
N ALA A 62 29.68 -22.36 23.03
CA ALA A 62 30.65 -21.31 22.67
C ALA A 62 32.08 -21.91 22.51
N ARG A 63 32.46 -22.85 23.39
CA ARG A 63 33.76 -23.57 23.29
C ARG A 63 33.81 -24.40 22.02
N PHE A 64 32.77 -25.18 21.73
CA PHE A 64 32.69 -25.97 20.50
C PHE A 64 32.83 -25.10 19.24
N VAL A 65 32.17 -23.95 19.19
CA VAL A 65 32.29 -23.03 18.04
C VAL A 65 33.70 -22.48 17.92
N ALA A 66 34.35 -22.16 19.04
CA ALA A 66 35.73 -21.68 19.03
C ALA A 66 36.70 -22.73 18.51
N GLU A 67 36.60 -23.98 19.02
CA GLU A 67 37.42 -25.10 18.56
C GLU A 67 37.18 -25.44 17.09
N LEU A 68 35.93 -25.37 16.63
CA LEU A 68 35.58 -25.59 15.23
C LEU A 68 36.24 -24.53 14.33
N CYS A 69 36.14 -23.24 14.70
CA CYS A 69 36.71 -22.15 13.93
C CYS A 69 38.23 -22.20 13.89
N ASP A 70 38.86 -22.52 15.03
CA ASP A 70 40.33 -22.71 15.12
C ASP A 70 40.80 -23.84 14.22
N GLY A 71 40.16 -25.01 14.30
CA GLY A 71 40.47 -26.18 13.47
C GLY A 71 40.27 -25.95 11.96
N LEU A 72 39.42 -25.00 11.59
CA LEU A 72 39.16 -24.61 10.19
C LEU A 72 39.97 -23.38 9.73
N GLY A 73 40.75 -22.74 10.60
CA GLY A 73 41.48 -21.52 10.30
C GLY A 73 40.57 -20.34 10.04
N VAL A 74 39.36 -20.32 10.61
CA VAL A 74 38.35 -19.24 10.41
C VAL A 74 38.40 -18.26 11.57
N ARG A 75 38.52 -16.98 11.27
CA ARG A 75 38.46 -15.94 12.29
C ARG A 75 37.07 -15.90 12.93
N LEU A 76 37.01 -15.96 14.27
CA LEU A 76 35.80 -15.91 15.08
C LEU A 76 35.64 -14.55 15.75
N ALA A 77 34.51 -13.90 15.58
CA ALA A 77 34.00 -12.85 16.45
C ALA A 77 32.97 -13.46 17.41
N ALA A 78 33.20 -13.37 18.71
CA ALA A 78 32.28 -13.92 19.70
C ALA A 78 31.93 -12.88 20.76
N THR A 79 30.73 -13.00 21.33
CA THR A 79 30.30 -12.22 22.49
C THR A 79 29.40 -13.05 23.39
N THR A 80 29.38 -12.68 24.68
CA THR A 80 28.52 -13.29 25.69
C THR A 80 27.59 -12.22 26.27
N VAL A 81 26.29 -12.48 26.32
CA VAL A 81 25.29 -11.53 26.81
C VAL A 81 24.26 -12.27 27.69
N ASP A 82 23.97 -11.75 28.87
CA ASP A 82 22.83 -12.19 29.68
C ASP A 82 21.54 -11.64 29.08
N VAL A 83 20.96 -12.41 28.15
CA VAL A 83 19.74 -12.00 27.43
C VAL A 83 18.52 -11.92 28.36
N ALA A 84 18.49 -12.71 29.44
CA ALA A 84 17.38 -12.64 30.42
C ALA A 84 17.39 -11.31 31.18
N ALA A 85 18.58 -10.80 31.52
CA ALA A 85 18.73 -9.48 32.13
C ALA A 85 18.29 -8.36 31.16
N VAL A 86 18.73 -8.42 29.90
CA VAL A 86 18.34 -7.46 28.85
C VAL A 86 16.81 -7.48 28.62
N ALA A 87 16.20 -8.66 28.56
CA ALA A 87 14.76 -8.81 28.36
C ALA A 87 13.97 -8.13 29.50
N ARG A 88 14.39 -8.37 30.75
CA ARG A 88 13.76 -7.73 31.93
C ARG A 88 13.92 -6.22 31.93
N GLU A 89 15.11 -5.71 31.67
CA GLU A 89 15.40 -4.26 31.63
C GLU A 89 14.58 -3.53 30.57
N ARG A 90 14.40 -4.16 29.39
CA ARG A 90 13.72 -3.57 28.23
C ARG A 90 12.24 -3.90 28.15
N GLY A 91 11.70 -4.76 29.00
CA GLY A 91 10.32 -5.21 28.92
C GLY A 91 10.03 -6.06 27.65
N TRP A 92 11.03 -6.75 27.11
CA TRP A 92 10.89 -7.59 25.93
C TRP A 92 10.63 -9.05 26.31
N ASN A 93 9.97 -9.82 25.43
CA ASN A 93 9.97 -11.26 25.60
C ASN A 93 11.38 -11.82 25.30
N LEU A 94 11.67 -12.99 25.86
CA LEU A 94 13.01 -13.57 25.84
C LEU A 94 13.50 -13.88 24.40
N GLU A 95 12.61 -14.39 23.55
CA GLU A 95 12.93 -14.72 22.15
C GLU A 95 13.26 -13.46 21.34
N ASP A 96 12.46 -12.40 21.50
CA ASP A 96 12.70 -11.12 20.82
C ASP A 96 13.99 -10.46 21.31
N ALA A 97 14.25 -10.51 22.62
CA ALA A 97 15.51 -10.01 23.19
C ALA A 97 16.72 -10.75 22.63
N ALA A 98 16.70 -12.09 22.61
CA ALA A 98 17.75 -12.93 22.04
C ALA A 98 17.99 -12.60 20.56
N ARG A 99 16.90 -12.49 19.81
CA ARG A 99 16.96 -12.12 18.39
C ARG A 99 17.59 -10.73 18.18
N ARG A 100 17.17 -9.71 18.92
CA ARG A 100 17.67 -8.34 18.81
C ARG A 100 19.14 -8.25 19.17
N VAL A 101 19.56 -8.87 20.27
CA VAL A 101 20.96 -8.94 20.71
C VAL A 101 21.83 -9.58 19.64
N ARG A 102 21.41 -10.73 19.11
CA ARG A 102 22.13 -11.47 18.06
C ARG A 102 22.34 -10.61 16.81
N TYR A 103 21.28 -10.01 16.27
CA TYR A 103 21.41 -9.20 15.07
C TYR A 103 22.20 -7.91 15.29
N ALA A 104 22.06 -7.25 16.44
CA ALA A 104 22.89 -6.08 16.79
C ALA A 104 24.38 -6.42 16.82
N PHE A 105 24.74 -7.55 17.42
CA PHE A 105 26.12 -8.04 17.42
C PHE A 105 26.60 -8.37 16.01
N LEU A 106 25.84 -9.16 15.23
CA LEU A 106 26.26 -9.58 13.89
C LEU A 106 26.46 -8.38 12.96
N HIS A 107 25.60 -7.36 13.02
CA HIS A 107 25.76 -6.15 12.23
C HIS A 107 27.02 -5.36 12.61
N ARG A 108 27.31 -5.23 13.92
CA ARG A 108 28.52 -4.59 14.39
C ARG A 108 29.76 -5.37 13.94
N ALA A 109 29.80 -6.68 14.17
CA ALA A 109 30.90 -7.54 13.78
C ALA A 109 31.13 -7.55 12.27
N ALA A 110 30.08 -7.51 11.45
CA ALA A 110 30.20 -7.40 10.01
C ALA A 110 30.91 -6.09 9.59
N GLY A 111 30.54 -4.96 10.21
CA GLY A 111 31.21 -3.68 9.97
C GLY A 111 32.69 -3.68 10.40
N GLU A 112 32.99 -4.19 11.60
CA GLU A 112 34.36 -4.26 12.16
C GLU A 112 35.27 -5.18 11.36
N LEU A 113 34.72 -6.26 10.75
CA LEU A 113 35.48 -7.27 10.01
C LEU A 113 35.45 -7.03 8.48
N GLY A 114 34.77 -5.99 8.03
CA GLY A 114 34.64 -5.66 6.61
C GLY A 114 33.90 -6.74 5.82
N ALA A 115 32.88 -7.37 6.42
CA ALA A 115 32.05 -8.35 5.74
C ALA A 115 30.98 -7.66 4.89
N ASP A 116 30.81 -8.09 3.64
CA ASP A 116 29.83 -7.56 2.70
C ASP A 116 28.41 -8.01 3.06
N GLY A 117 28.28 -9.21 3.64
CA GLY A 117 26.99 -9.79 4.03
C GLY A 117 27.09 -10.70 5.25
N ILE A 118 25.91 -10.93 5.87
CA ILE A 118 25.71 -11.78 7.04
C ILE A 118 24.91 -13.00 6.63
N VAL A 119 25.51 -14.19 6.68
CA VAL A 119 24.85 -15.46 6.35
C VAL A 119 24.17 -16.03 7.59
N VAL A 120 22.87 -16.30 7.48
CA VAL A 120 22.09 -16.99 8.51
C VAL A 120 21.50 -18.26 7.92
N ALA A 121 21.73 -19.38 8.57
CA ALA A 121 21.45 -20.73 8.09
C ALA A 121 19.99 -21.16 8.30
N HIS A 122 19.02 -20.38 7.78
CA HIS A 122 17.64 -20.83 7.72
C HIS A 122 17.46 -21.80 6.54
N THR A 123 16.70 -22.87 6.78
CA THR A 123 16.49 -23.98 5.85
C THR A 123 15.10 -23.91 5.19
N ARG A 124 14.85 -24.82 4.24
CA ARG A 124 13.53 -25.06 3.64
C ARG A 124 12.48 -25.46 4.69
N ASP A 125 12.90 -26.20 5.71
CA ASP A 125 12.03 -26.58 6.82
C ASP A 125 11.60 -25.35 7.63
N ASP A 126 12.53 -24.44 7.94
CA ASP A 126 12.21 -23.18 8.62
C ASP A 126 11.26 -22.30 7.78
N GLN A 127 11.38 -22.38 6.46
CA GLN A 127 10.49 -21.68 5.53
C GLN A 127 9.05 -22.22 5.64
N ALA A 128 8.89 -23.54 5.64
CA ALA A 128 7.59 -24.20 5.80
C ALA A 128 6.96 -23.90 7.18
N GLU A 129 7.75 -24.00 8.26
CA GLU A 129 7.31 -23.66 9.62
C GLU A 129 6.82 -22.19 9.70
N THR A 130 7.60 -21.27 9.12
CA THR A 130 7.28 -19.83 9.16
C THR A 130 6.05 -19.50 8.31
N PHE A 131 5.93 -20.13 7.14
CA PHE A 131 4.76 -19.98 6.28
C PHE A 131 3.49 -20.43 6.99
N LEU A 132 3.48 -21.65 7.56
CA LEU A 132 2.33 -22.16 8.31
C LEU A 132 1.95 -21.23 9.47
N ARG A 133 2.94 -20.79 10.25
CA ARG A 133 2.71 -19.86 11.35
C ARG A 133 2.09 -18.53 10.88
N GLN A 134 2.58 -17.99 9.77
CA GLN A 134 2.04 -16.75 9.20
C GLN A 134 0.62 -16.95 8.68
N ALA A 135 0.35 -18.04 7.99
CA ALA A 135 -0.97 -18.37 7.45
C ALA A 135 -2.01 -18.59 8.58
N LEU A 136 -1.65 -19.36 9.61
CA LEU A 136 -2.50 -19.63 10.77
C LEU A 136 -2.78 -18.37 11.62
N ARG A 137 -1.86 -17.41 11.62
CA ARG A 137 -2.03 -16.12 12.30
C ARG A 137 -2.71 -15.04 11.44
N GLY A 138 -3.19 -15.39 10.25
CA GLY A 138 -3.85 -14.44 9.36
C GLY A 138 -2.93 -13.30 8.90
N THR A 139 -1.66 -13.58 8.59
CA THR A 139 -0.77 -12.57 7.98
C THR A 139 -1.29 -12.20 6.59
N ALA A 140 -1.36 -10.91 6.25
CA ALA A 140 -1.91 -10.43 4.98
C ALA A 140 -1.21 -11.04 3.75
N PHE A 141 0.12 -11.28 3.85
CA PHE A 141 0.92 -11.96 2.86
C PHE A 141 1.83 -12.97 3.56
N PRO A 142 1.43 -14.23 3.71
CA PRO A 142 2.25 -15.26 4.35
C PRO A 142 3.39 -15.70 3.41
N ALA A 143 4.43 -14.89 3.32
CA ALA A 143 5.55 -15.04 2.39
C ALA A 143 6.75 -15.80 3.00
N GLY A 144 6.60 -16.34 4.21
CA GLY A 144 7.67 -17.06 4.90
C GLY A 144 8.82 -16.15 5.36
N ILE A 145 10.04 -16.66 5.24
CA ILE A 145 11.28 -15.96 5.60
C ILE A 145 11.85 -15.30 4.34
N PRO A 146 12.10 -13.98 4.33
CA PRO A 146 12.70 -13.34 3.17
C PRO A 146 14.14 -13.82 2.95
N PRO A 147 14.54 -14.12 1.69
CA PRO A 147 15.90 -14.57 1.37
C PRO A 147 16.96 -13.53 1.73
N ARG A 148 16.63 -12.25 1.61
CA ARG A 148 17.52 -11.14 1.98
C ARG A 148 16.77 -10.07 2.79
N ARG A 149 17.46 -9.50 3.79
CA ARG A 149 17.01 -8.31 4.51
C ARG A 149 18.21 -7.44 4.88
N GLY A 150 18.46 -6.39 4.12
CA GLY A 150 19.67 -5.56 4.27
C GLY A 150 20.94 -6.37 4.00
N LEU A 151 21.85 -6.43 4.98
CA LEU A 151 23.07 -7.24 4.90
C LEU A 151 22.85 -8.74 5.16
N VAL A 152 21.70 -9.11 5.74
CA VAL A 152 21.41 -10.52 6.10
C VAL A 152 20.89 -11.29 4.90
N VAL A 153 21.56 -12.36 4.54
CA VAL A 153 21.20 -13.31 3.47
C VAL A 153 20.98 -14.70 4.02
N ARG A 154 20.11 -15.50 3.38
CA ARG A 154 19.71 -16.84 3.79
C ARG A 154 19.80 -17.80 2.60
N PRO A 155 21.01 -18.19 2.24
CA PRO A 155 21.24 -18.94 0.99
C PRO A 155 20.78 -20.40 1.07
N LEU A 156 20.47 -20.93 2.27
CA LEU A 156 20.05 -22.30 2.50
C LEU A 156 18.52 -22.52 2.53
N LEU A 157 17.71 -21.52 2.18
CA LEU A 157 16.24 -21.68 2.11
C LEU A 157 15.77 -22.72 1.09
N GLY A 158 16.63 -23.13 0.17
CA GLY A 158 16.38 -24.23 -0.78
C GLY A 158 16.77 -25.62 -0.28
N ALA A 159 17.59 -25.70 0.78
CA ALA A 159 18.09 -26.96 1.36
C ALA A 159 17.26 -27.39 2.58
N SER A 160 17.02 -28.69 2.74
CA SER A 160 16.42 -29.25 3.95
C SER A 160 17.46 -29.46 5.04
N ARG A 161 17.00 -29.52 6.28
CA ARG A 161 17.82 -29.85 7.43
C ARG A 161 18.42 -31.27 7.32
N ALA A 162 17.68 -32.21 6.74
CA ALA A 162 18.16 -33.58 6.49
C ALA A 162 19.34 -33.59 5.50
N GLU A 163 19.24 -32.89 4.38
CA GLU A 163 20.33 -32.75 3.39
C GLU A 163 21.60 -32.15 4.01
N LEU A 164 21.44 -31.15 4.90
CA LEU A 164 22.58 -30.53 5.59
C LEU A 164 23.24 -31.45 6.58
N ARG A 165 22.48 -32.27 7.33
CA ARG A 165 23.00 -33.28 8.24
C ARG A 165 23.71 -34.41 7.49
N GLU A 166 23.12 -34.88 6.40
CA GLU A 166 23.76 -35.90 5.53
C GLU A 166 25.10 -35.39 4.99
N TYR A 167 25.17 -34.15 4.55
CA TYR A 167 26.42 -33.51 4.14
C TYR A 167 27.47 -33.51 5.26
N LEU A 168 27.10 -33.07 6.47
CA LEU A 168 28.02 -33.02 7.61
C LEU A 168 28.53 -34.43 8.00
N VAL A 169 27.66 -35.43 7.99
CA VAL A 169 28.05 -36.84 8.20
C VAL A 169 29.04 -37.27 7.13
N GLY A 170 28.76 -36.95 5.86
CA GLY A 170 29.62 -37.31 4.73
C GLY A 170 31.03 -36.76 4.80
N ILE A 171 31.22 -35.59 5.43
CA ILE A 171 32.55 -34.97 5.64
C ILE A 171 33.13 -35.23 7.05
N GLY A 172 32.46 -36.05 7.88
CA GLY A 172 32.89 -36.35 9.25
C GLY A 172 32.87 -35.14 10.20
N GLN A 173 32.02 -34.14 9.94
CA GLN A 173 31.93 -32.92 10.75
C GLN A 173 30.90 -33.09 11.87
N ALA A 174 31.34 -32.98 13.12
CA ALA A 174 30.46 -32.97 14.29
C ALA A 174 29.74 -31.61 14.44
N TRP A 175 28.59 -31.65 15.11
CA TRP A 175 27.80 -30.47 15.51
C TRP A 175 27.17 -30.67 16.88
N ARG A 176 26.57 -29.61 17.45
CA ARG A 176 25.85 -29.66 18.74
C ARG A 176 24.35 -29.82 18.49
N GLU A 177 23.69 -30.70 19.25
CA GLU A 177 22.23 -30.78 19.27
C GLU A 177 21.68 -29.83 20.33
N ASP A 178 20.67 -29.04 19.94
CA ASP A 178 20.00 -28.13 20.85
C ASP A 178 18.80 -28.82 21.50
N GLU A 179 18.92 -29.21 22.76
CA GLU A 179 17.87 -29.88 23.54
C GLU A 179 16.60 -29.04 23.70
N THR A 180 16.68 -27.70 23.62
CA THR A 180 15.49 -26.83 23.71
C THR A 180 14.61 -26.93 22.47
N ASN A 181 15.10 -27.47 21.37
CA ASN A 181 14.29 -27.79 20.19
C ASN A 181 13.25 -28.90 20.45
N LEU A 182 13.33 -29.60 21.58
CA LEU A 182 12.45 -30.70 21.97
C LEU A 182 11.26 -30.24 22.86
N ASP A 183 11.23 -28.97 23.32
CA ASP A 183 10.11 -28.44 24.11
C ASP A 183 8.89 -28.14 23.22
N VAL A 184 8.13 -29.21 22.97
CA VAL A 184 6.94 -29.18 22.10
C VAL A 184 5.75 -28.44 22.74
N LEU A 185 5.72 -28.37 24.08
CA LEU A 185 4.58 -27.80 24.82
C LEU A 185 4.70 -26.29 25.04
N GLY A 186 5.91 -25.72 25.03
CA GLY A 186 6.16 -24.32 25.30
C GLY A 186 6.43 -23.46 24.06
N GLN A 187 6.78 -24.06 22.92
CA GLN A 187 7.18 -23.31 21.72
C GLN A 187 6.37 -23.71 20.47
N GLU A 188 5.59 -22.77 19.94
CA GLU A 188 4.79 -22.95 18.71
C GLU A 188 5.60 -23.51 17.53
N ARG A 189 6.87 -23.11 17.39
CA ARG A 189 7.77 -23.60 16.34
C ARG A 189 8.13 -25.09 16.53
N ALA A 190 8.42 -25.49 17.75
CA ALA A 190 8.70 -26.90 18.06
C ALA A 190 7.47 -27.77 17.79
N TRP A 191 6.28 -27.31 18.15
CA TRP A 191 5.02 -28.00 17.84
C TRP A 191 4.79 -28.16 16.33
N LEU A 192 4.96 -27.10 15.55
CA LEU A 192 4.84 -27.16 14.07
C LEU A 192 5.85 -28.17 13.48
N ARG A 193 7.10 -28.15 13.96
CA ARG A 193 8.19 -29.01 13.50
C ARG A 193 8.00 -30.49 13.83
N HIS A 194 7.62 -30.80 15.06
CA HIS A 194 7.62 -32.16 15.57
C HIS A 194 6.27 -32.87 15.52
N GLN A 195 5.17 -32.09 15.37
CA GLN A 195 3.83 -32.66 15.32
C GLN A 195 3.10 -32.34 14.01
N VAL A 196 2.99 -31.08 13.63
CA VAL A 196 2.12 -30.68 12.51
C VAL A 196 2.73 -31.07 11.16
N LEU A 197 3.97 -30.68 10.89
CA LEU A 197 4.62 -31.01 9.62
C LEU A 197 4.74 -32.52 9.39
N PRO A 198 5.19 -33.33 10.35
CA PRO A 198 5.20 -34.81 10.19
C PRO A 198 3.80 -35.37 9.93
N LEU A 199 2.77 -34.88 10.64
CA LEU A 199 1.40 -35.31 10.40
C LEU A 199 0.94 -34.97 8.96
N LEU A 200 1.25 -33.78 8.47
CA LEU A 200 0.95 -33.42 7.08
C LEU A 200 1.70 -34.33 6.09
N GLU A 201 2.93 -34.69 6.38
CA GLU A 201 3.78 -35.52 5.52
C GLU A 201 3.32 -36.98 5.44
N THR A 202 2.56 -37.48 6.43
CA THR A 202 1.93 -38.82 6.34
C THR A 202 0.96 -38.90 5.15
N ARG A 203 0.27 -37.79 4.82
CA ARG A 203 -0.69 -37.72 3.74
C ARG A 203 -0.13 -37.07 2.48
N TYR A 204 0.79 -36.12 2.64
CA TYR A 204 1.43 -35.34 1.58
C TYR A 204 2.97 -35.41 1.76
N PRO A 205 3.65 -36.44 1.25
CA PRO A 205 5.08 -36.67 1.51
C PRO A 205 6.03 -35.51 1.10
N ARG A 206 5.51 -34.53 0.36
CA ARG A 206 6.24 -33.30 -0.03
C ARG A 206 5.61 -32.04 0.57
N ALA A 207 4.99 -32.13 1.75
CA ALA A 207 4.32 -30.98 2.38
C ALA A 207 5.30 -29.82 2.63
N ALA A 208 6.42 -30.05 3.30
CA ALA A 208 7.38 -28.99 3.59
C ALA A 208 7.96 -28.33 2.31
N PRO A 209 8.43 -29.06 1.29
CA PRO A 209 8.82 -28.47 0.02
C PRO A 209 7.69 -27.70 -0.71
N ALA A 210 6.46 -28.18 -0.63
CA ALA A 210 5.31 -27.51 -1.26
C ALA A 210 5.01 -26.17 -0.58
N LEU A 211 4.95 -26.17 0.76
CA LEU A 211 4.72 -24.96 1.56
C LEU A 211 5.82 -23.91 1.32
N ALA A 212 7.09 -24.35 1.26
CA ALA A 212 8.21 -23.46 0.97
C ALA A 212 8.10 -22.82 -0.43
N ARG A 213 7.72 -23.59 -1.46
CA ARG A 213 7.48 -23.05 -2.80
C ARG A 213 6.31 -22.08 -2.83
N THR A 214 5.22 -22.39 -2.13
CA THR A 214 4.06 -21.49 -2.02
C THR A 214 4.46 -20.18 -1.36
N ALA A 215 5.25 -20.25 -0.27
CA ALA A 215 5.78 -19.05 0.39
C ALA A 215 6.61 -18.18 -0.56
N ALA A 216 7.50 -18.79 -1.36
CA ALA A 216 8.30 -18.08 -2.35
C ALA A 216 7.43 -17.40 -3.42
N GLY A 217 6.45 -18.12 -4.01
CA GLY A 217 5.54 -17.54 -4.99
C GLY A 217 4.70 -16.39 -4.43
N ILE A 218 4.27 -16.47 -3.17
CA ILE A 218 3.58 -15.36 -2.49
C ILE A 218 4.54 -14.19 -2.25
N ALA A 219 5.81 -14.46 -1.91
CA ALA A 219 6.82 -13.41 -1.74
C ALA A 219 7.03 -12.63 -3.05
N ASP A 220 7.22 -13.33 -4.16
CA ASP A 220 7.41 -12.72 -5.48
C ASP A 220 6.20 -11.88 -5.90
N ALA A 221 4.99 -12.44 -5.76
CA ALA A 221 3.75 -11.72 -6.07
C ALA A 221 3.56 -10.48 -5.18
N ARG A 222 3.84 -10.60 -3.87
CA ARG A 222 3.80 -9.49 -2.92
C ARG A 222 4.78 -8.38 -3.33
N ASP A 223 6.03 -8.73 -3.62
CA ASP A 223 7.07 -7.75 -3.93
C ASP A 223 6.74 -7.02 -5.24
N ALA A 224 6.22 -7.70 -6.25
CA ALA A 224 5.72 -7.08 -7.47
C ALA A 224 4.55 -6.12 -7.21
N LEU A 225 3.56 -6.54 -6.39
CA LEU A 225 2.43 -5.68 -6.02
C LEU A 225 2.87 -4.48 -5.18
N MET A 226 3.79 -4.67 -4.24
CA MET A 226 4.34 -3.58 -3.42
C MET A 226 5.15 -2.59 -4.25
N ALA A 227 5.95 -3.06 -5.21
CA ALA A 227 6.68 -2.18 -6.13
C ALA A 227 5.72 -1.34 -6.98
N LEU A 228 4.67 -1.96 -7.54
CA LEU A 228 3.63 -1.27 -8.28
C LEU A 228 2.87 -0.26 -7.42
N ALA A 229 2.53 -0.64 -6.19
CA ALA A 229 1.87 0.24 -5.24
C ALA A 229 2.75 1.45 -4.86
N ALA A 230 4.04 1.21 -4.60
CA ALA A 230 5.00 2.27 -4.31
C ALA A 230 5.16 3.27 -5.47
N GLN A 231 5.21 2.76 -6.69
CA GLN A 231 5.30 3.59 -7.90
C GLN A 231 4.04 4.47 -8.08
N ARG A 232 2.85 3.93 -7.84
CA ARG A 232 1.57 4.62 -8.08
C ARG A 232 1.12 5.52 -6.94
N LEU A 233 1.38 5.14 -5.71
CA LEU A 233 0.79 5.72 -4.51
C LEU A 233 1.81 6.31 -3.53
N GLY A 234 3.10 5.98 -3.71
CA GLY A 234 4.16 6.34 -2.77
C GLY A 234 4.29 5.34 -1.60
N THR A 235 5.24 5.61 -0.68
CA THR A 235 5.63 4.67 0.38
C THR A 235 5.49 5.19 1.81
N ARG A 236 5.39 6.50 2.01
CA ARG A 236 5.38 7.11 3.36
C ARG A 236 4.03 7.64 3.80
N SER A 237 3.21 8.03 2.84
CA SER A 237 1.89 8.59 3.10
C SER A 237 1.05 8.41 1.84
N LEU A 238 -0.09 7.74 1.98
CA LEU A 238 -0.96 7.38 0.85
C LEU A 238 -2.14 8.34 0.79
N SER A 239 -2.43 8.88 -0.40
CA SER A 239 -3.69 9.60 -0.62
C SER A 239 -4.86 8.63 -0.50
N ALA A 240 -5.82 8.91 0.37
CA ALA A 240 -7.00 8.07 0.55
C ALA A 240 -7.83 7.99 -0.75
N ALA A 241 -7.99 9.11 -1.45
CA ALA A 241 -8.72 9.17 -2.71
C ALA A 241 -8.02 8.36 -3.82
N ALA A 242 -6.68 8.44 -3.92
CA ALA A 242 -5.92 7.64 -4.87
C ALA A 242 -5.98 6.15 -4.52
N LEU A 243 -5.81 5.81 -3.23
CA LEU A 243 -5.86 4.43 -2.76
C LEU A 243 -7.22 3.79 -3.00
N ALA A 244 -8.33 4.52 -2.76
CA ALA A 244 -9.69 4.03 -2.97
C ALA A 244 -10.00 3.69 -4.44
N ARG A 245 -9.29 4.29 -5.41
CA ARG A 245 -9.46 4.03 -6.85
C ARG A 245 -8.74 2.80 -7.33
N GLU A 246 -7.82 2.26 -6.53
CA GLU A 246 -7.03 1.09 -6.92
C GLU A 246 -7.80 -0.21 -6.68
N ARG A 247 -7.40 -1.29 -7.39
CA ARG A 247 -7.95 -2.62 -7.17
C ARG A 247 -7.66 -3.13 -5.75
N PRO A 248 -8.53 -3.95 -5.14
CA PRO A 248 -8.38 -4.40 -3.76
C PRO A 248 -6.99 -5.00 -3.43
N GLY A 249 -6.42 -5.80 -4.34
CA GLY A 249 -5.08 -6.37 -4.15
C GLY A 249 -3.99 -5.29 -4.03
N LEU A 250 -4.08 -4.21 -4.84
CA LEU A 250 -3.12 -3.12 -4.79
C LEU A 250 -3.33 -2.21 -3.57
N GLN A 251 -4.58 -2.03 -3.14
CA GLN A 251 -4.89 -1.33 -1.88
C GLN A 251 -4.22 -2.03 -0.68
N ARG A 252 -4.39 -3.36 -0.59
CA ARG A 252 -3.77 -4.18 0.45
C ARG A 252 -2.25 -4.10 0.41
N ALA A 253 -1.66 -4.22 -0.77
CA ALA A 253 -0.21 -4.14 -0.95
C ALA A 253 0.35 -2.76 -0.56
N ALA A 254 -0.34 -1.67 -0.91
CA ALA A 254 0.03 -0.31 -0.53
C ALA A 254 0.00 -0.11 0.99
N VAL A 255 -1.08 -0.56 1.66
CA VAL A 255 -1.20 -0.47 3.12
C VAL A 255 -0.15 -1.34 3.81
N ALA A 256 0.06 -2.57 3.34
CA ALA A 256 1.09 -3.46 3.89
C ALA A 256 2.49 -2.86 3.71
N GLY A 257 2.81 -2.32 2.53
CA GLY A 257 4.09 -1.64 2.25
C GLY A 257 4.31 -0.42 3.14
N LEU A 258 3.27 0.39 3.39
CA LEU A 258 3.32 1.52 4.32
C LEU A 258 3.66 1.07 5.75
N LEU A 259 3.05 -0.02 6.22
CA LEU A 259 3.31 -0.60 7.54
C LEU A 259 4.73 -1.16 7.65
N GLU A 260 5.17 -1.93 6.66
CA GLU A 260 6.52 -2.51 6.62
C GLU A 260 7.61 -1.43 6.55
N ALA A 261 7.43 -0.39 5.75
CA ALA A 261 8.34 0.76 5.69
C ALA A 261 8.46 1.48 7.03
N ALA A 262 7.40 1.45 7.83
CA ALA A 262 7.40 1.97 9.20
C ALA A 262 7.93 0.96 10.24
N GLY A 263 8.31 -0.26 9.85
CA GLY A 263 8.79 -1.32 10.74
C GLY A 263 7.67 -2.02 11.53
N ALA A 264 6.41 -1.86 11.13
CA ALA A 264 5.26 -2.55 11.69
C ALA A 264 4.97 -3.85 10.93
N VAL A 265 4.26 -4.79 11.58
CA VAL A 265 3.85 -6.06 10.96
C VAL A 265 2.43 -5.91 10.41
N PRO A 266 2.22 -6.07 9.09
CA PRO A 266 0.89 -5.99 8.50
C PRO A 266 0.10 -7.28 8.80
N SER A 267 -0.82 -7.23 9.76
CA SER A 267 -1.82 -8.30 9.92
C SER A 267 -2.94 -8.13 8.89
N HIS A 268 -3.62 -9.23 8.56
CA HIS A 268 -4.76 -9.20 7.64
C HIS A 268 -5.84 -8.21 8.11
N ASP A 269 -6.26 -8.34 9.38
CA ASP A 269 -7.32 -7.52 9.95
C ASP A 269 -6.98 -6.03 9.93
N LEU A 270 -5.75 -5.67 10.30
CA LEU A 270 -5.29 -4.27 10.27
C LEU A 270 -5.30 -3.69 8.85
N VAL A 271 -4.88 -4.48 7.86
CA VAL A 271 -4.87 -4.07 6.45
C VAL A 271 -6.31 -3.90 5.94
N GLU A 272 -7.21 -4.85 6.22
CA GLU A 272 -8.62 -4.76 5.81
C GLU A 272 -9.35 -3.60 6.52
N GLU A 273 -9.11 -3.39 7.82
CA GLU A 273 -9.68 -2.25 8.54
C GLU A 273 -9.21 -0.90 7.95
N ALA A 274 -7.94 -0.80 7.57
CA ALA A 274 -7.41 0.41 6.96
C ALA A 274 -8.01 0.66 5.57
N VAL A 275 -8.13 -0.38 4.73
CA VAL A 275 -8.77 -0.31 3.41
C VAL A 275 -10.24 0.09 3.56
N ALA A 276 -10.97 -0.52 4.50
CA ALA A 276 -12.36 -0.17 4.78
C ALA A 276 -12.52 1.27 5.30
N ALA A 277 -11.59 1.74 6.15
CA ALA A 277 -11.61 3.13 6.62
C ALA A 277 -11.39 4.12 5.46
N VAL A 278 -10.48 3.81 4.53
CA VAL A 278 -10.24 4.61 3.32
C VAL A 278 -11.48 4.62 2.42
N ALA A 279 -12.15 3.49 2.23
CA ALA A 279 -13.37 3.41 1.42
C ALA A 279 -14.48 4.28 2.00
N ARG A 280 -14.75 4.22 3.32
CA ARG A 280 -15.74 5.08 4.00
C ARG A 280 -15.39 6.57 3.88
N ALA A 281 -14.13 6.93 4.12
CA ALA A 281 -13.70 8.31 4.00
C ALA A 281 -13.86 8.86 2.57
N SER A 282 -13.63 8.01 1.56
CA SER A 282 -13.78 8.37 0.14
C SER A 282 -15.25 8.43 -0.30
N ALA A 283 -16.16 7.74 0.40
CA ALA A 283 -17.61 7.82 0.19
C ALA A 283 -18.24 9.08 0.82
N GLY A 284 -17.45 9.96 1.43
CA GLY A 284 -17.94 11.20 2.04
C GLY A 284 -18.54 11.03 3.44
N GLU A 285 -18.40 9.86 4.05
CA GLU A 285 -18.79 9.67 5.45
C GLU A 285 -17.94 10.58 6.34
N ARG A 286 -18.59 11.51 7.05
CA ARG A 286 -17.97 12.36 8.08
C ARG A 286 -17.59 11.51 9.29
N ALA A 287 -16.54 10.69 9.16
CA ALA A 287 -16.01 9.91 10.26
C ALA A 287 -14.95 10.72 11.02
N ALA A 288 -14.89 10.51 12.34
CA ALA A 288 -13.73 10.95 13.14
C ALA A 288 -12.45 10.32 12.56
N PRO A 289 -11.27 10.96 12.71
CA PRO A 289 -10.01 10.38 12.23
C PRO A 289 -9.86 8.95 12.72
N TRP A 290 -9.70 8.02 11.77
CA TRP A 290 -9.50 6.61 12.09
C TRP A 290 -8.03 6.39 12.47
N ARG A 291 -7.78 5.62 13.52
CA ARG A 291 -6.42 5.28 13.96
C ARG A 291 -6.35 3.91 14.62
N ARG A 292 -5.20 3.23 14.45
CA ARG A 292 -4.86 1.96 15.08
C ARG A 292 -3.41 1.95 15.54
N ASP A 293 -3.17 1.39 16.72
CA ASP A 293 -1.82 1.14 17.23
C ASP A 293 -1.15 0.05 16.39
N VAL A 294 0.08 0.30 15.96
CA VAL A 294 0.85 -0.65 15.15
C VAL A 294 2.12 -1.11 15.85
N GLY A 295 2.23 -0.85 17.15
CA GLY A 295 3.36 -1.21 17.98
C GLY A 295 4.55 -0.24 17.85
N GLY A 296 5.55 -0.43 18.71
CA GLY A 296 6.77 0.39 18.67
C GLY A 296 6.54 1.89 18.89
N GLY A 297 5.47 2.28 19.61
CA GLY A 297 5.11 3.68 19.79
C GLY A 297 4.58 4.36 18.52
N LYS A 298 4.07 3.61 17.55
CA LYS A 298 3.55 4.12 16.28
C LYS A 298 2.06 3.85 16.10
N VAL A 299 1.41 4.68 15.31
CA VAL A 299 -0.03 4.61 15.02
C VAL A 299 -0.24 4.75 13.51
N LEU A 300 -0.99 3.81 12.92
CA LEU A 300 -1.54 3.97 11.58
C LEU A 300 -2.75 4.89 11.68
N ARG A 301 -2.77 5.96 10.92
CA ARG A 301 -3.77 7.02 11.00
C ARG A 301 -4.30 7.35 9.60
N LEU A 302 -5.63 7.44 9.49
CA LEU A 302 -6.30 8.07 8.36
C LEU A 302 -6.85 9.43 8.82
N ALA A 303 -6.27 10.49 8.33
CA ALA A 303 -6.68 11.85 8.63
C ALA A 303 -6.38 12.77 7.45
N TYR A 304 -7.23 13.78 7.24
CA TYR A 304 -7.03 14.80 6.21
C TYR A 304 -6.81 14.22 4.80
N GLY A 305 -7.53 13.15 4.48
CA GLY A 305 -7.43 12.48 3.18
C GLY A 305 -6.15 11.67 2.98
N ARG A 306 -5.36 11.43 4.03
CA ARG A 306 -4.10 10.66 3.96
C ARG A 306 -4.05 9.52 4.98
N LEU A 307 -3.56 8.39 4.51
CA LEU A 307 -3.24 7.24 5.36
C LEU A 307 -1.71 7.21 5.59
N GLU A 308 -1.30 7.24 6.85
CA GLU A 308 0.12 7.32 7.23
C GLU A 308 0.42 6.64 8.55
N VAL A 309 1.68 6.25 8.77
CA VAL A 309 2.16 5.77 10.07
C VAL A 309 2.91 6.91 10.75
N VAL A 310 2.45 7.29 11.94
CA VAL A 310 3.03 8.38 12.74
C VAL A 310 3.45 7.89 14.12
N ALA A 311 4.43 8.56 14.74
CA ALA A 311 4.79 8.25 16.12
C ALA A 311 3.68 8.67 17.09
N ARG A 312 3.42 7.86 18.12
CA ARG A 312 2.45 8.19 19.16
C ARG A 312 2.98 9.37 19.99
N GLY A 313 2.23 10.45 20.08
CA GLY A 313 2.51 11.56 20.98
C GLY A 313 3.64 12.53 20.58
N THR A 314 4.35 12.30 19.49
CA THR A 314 5.30 13.29 18.98
C THR A 314 4.55 14.41 18.27
N ALA A 315 4.51 15.60 18.87
CA ALA A 315 4.23 16.81 18.12
C ALA A 315 5.36 16.96 17.07
N PRO A 316 5.07 17.19 15.77
CA PRO A 316 6.12 17.61 14.86
C PRO A 316 6.74 18.90 15.42
N ALA A 317 8.06 19.00 15.32
CA ALA A 317 8.72 20.26 15.58
C ALA A 317 8.00 21.35 14.78
N ARG A 318 7.76 22.52 15.41
CA ARG A 318 7.28 23.70 14.70
C ARG A 318 8.32 24.00 13.65
N GLY A 319 8.05 23.61 12.39
CA GLY A 319 8.90 23.99 11.28
C GLY A 319 8.91 25.52 11.15
N ASP A 320 10.04 26.08 10.81
CA ASP A 320 10.14 27.50 10.49
C ASP A 320 9.19 27.83 9.32
N PRO A 321 8.59 29.01 9.30
CA PRO A 321 7.75 29.44 8.21
C PRO A 321 8.53 29.42 6.88
N VAL A 322 7.97 28.79 5.86
CA VAL A 322 8.59 28.69 4.54
C VAL A 322 7.79 29.56 3.57
N ALA A 323 8.46 30.52 2.94
CA ALA A 323 7.86 31.42 1.95
C ALA A 323 7.38 30.63 0.73
N VAL A 324 6.21 31.01 0.22
CA VAL A 324 5.57 30.38 -0.95
C VAL A 324 5.37 31.43 -2.03
N ARG A 325 6.05 31.22 -3.15
CA ARG A 325 5.96 32.11 -4.34
C ARG A 325 5.07 31.54 -5.43
N GLY A 326 4.62 30.29 -5.28
CA GLY A 326 3.75 29.63 -6.24
C GLY A 326 3.43 28.17 -5.88
N PRO A 327 2.66 27.47 -6.75
CA PRO A 327 2.22 26.11 -6.50
C PRO A 327 3.36 25.09 -6.32
N ALA A 328 4.47 25.26 -7.06
CA ALA A 328 5.62 24.37 -6.96
C ALA A 328 6.28 24.44 -5.58
N ASP A 329 6.44 25.65 -5.02
CA ASP A 329 6.98 25.86 -3.68
C ASP A 329 6.07 25.24 -2.62
N MET A 330 4.75 25.48 -2.74
CA MET A 330 3.76 24.93 -1.81
C MET A 330 3.77 23.40 -1.86
N SER A 331 3.79 22.79 -3.04
CA SER A 331 3.86 21.34 -3.22
C SER A 331 5.15 20.74 -2.66
N ALA A 332 6.28 21.41 -2.86
CA ALA A 332 7.58 21.01 -2.31
C ALA A 332 7.59 21.04 -0.77
N VAL A 333 7.07 22.12 -0.16
CA VAL A 333 6.97 22.26 1.30
C VAL A 333 6.02 21.21 1.90
N LEU A 334 4.93 20.88 1.19
CA LEU A 334 3.96 19.87 1.62
C LEU A 334 4.45 18.44 1.37
N GLY A 335 5.43 18.26 0.51
CA GLY A 335 5.95 16.95 0.11
C GLY A 335 4.94 16.13 -0.71
N GLY A 336 4.09 16.78 -1.49
CA GLY A 336 3.08 16.11 -2.31
C GLY A 336 1.93 17.01 -2.75
N GLU A 337 0.78 16.38 -2.99
CA GLU A 337 -0.44 17.05 -3.48
C GLU A 337 -1.01 18.06 -2.47
N ILE A 338 -1.48 19.20 -2.98
CA ILE A 338 -2.14 20.24 -2.20
C ILE A 338 -3.61 19.83 -1.98
N VAL A 339 -4.00 19.59 -0.73
CA VAL A 339 -5.38 19.19 -0.37
C VAL A 339 -5.95 20.13 0.69
N PRO A 340 -7.10 20.79 0.48
CA PRO A 340 -7.88 20.84 -0.77
C PRO A 340 -7.11 21.51 -1.91
N PRO A 341 -7.39 21.15 -3.19
CA PRO A 341 -6.68 21.71 -4.33
C PRO A 341 -6.91 23.21 -4.44
N VAL A 342 -5.88 23.92 -4.88
CA VAL A 342 -5.92 25.36 -5.12
C VAL A 342 -5.68 25.66 -6.59
N ARG A 343 -6.29 26.73 -7.08
CA ARG A 343 -6.05 27.22 -8.46
C ARG A 343 -4.63 27.76 -8.56
N PRO A 344 -3.81 27.25 -9.49
CA PRO A 344 -2.42 27.68 -9.65
C PRO A 344 -2.29 29.19 -9.86
N GLU A 345 -3.15 29.76 -10.69
CA GLU A 345 -3.18 31.20 -11.02
C GLU A 345 -3.53 32.02 -9.78
N ALA A 346 -4.56 31.60 -9.03
CA ALA A 346 -4.99 32.33 -7.83
C ALA A 346 -3.92 32.28 -6.71
N LEU A 347 -3.18 31.17 -6.62
CA LEU A 347 -2.05 31.07 -5.69
C LEU A 347 -0.89 31.95 -6.15
N ALA A 348 -0.60 32.00 -7.45
CA ALA A 348 0.43 32.88 -8.00
C ALA A 348 0.07 34.36 -7.79
N ASP A 349 -1.18 34.75 -8.03
CA ASP A 349 -1.68 36.11 -7.79
C ASP A 349 -1.60 36.47 -6.29
N LEU A 350 -2.00 35.57 -5.41
CA LEU A 350 -1.88 35.75 -3.96
C LEU A 350 -0.42 35.93 -3.54
N ALA A 351 0.48 35.13 -4.09
CA ALA A 351 1.91 35.24 -3.83
C ALA A 351 2.51 36.55 -4.32
N ALA A 352 2.08 37.02 -5.51
CA ALA A 352 2.48 38.32 -6.03
C ALA A 352 1.97 39.51 -5.16
N GLN A 353 0.77 39.37 -4.60
CA GLN A 353 0.16 40.40 -3.73
C GLN A 353 0.79 40.45 -2.32
N ARG A 354 1.18 39.32 -1.77
CA ARG A 354 1.64 39.17 -0.37
C ARG A 354 3.17 39.06 -0.24
N GLY A 355 3.87 38.76 -1.32
CA GLY A 355 5.33 38.62 -1.34
C GLY A 355 5.81 37.60 -0.31
N ASP A 356 6.92 37.90 0.36
CA ASP A 356 7.54 37.01 1.36
C ASP A 356 6.71 36.85 2.66
N ALA A 357 5.62 37.62 2.83
CA ALA A 357 4.69 37.43 3.94
C ALA A 357 3.81 36.19 3.77
N LEU A 358 3.65 35.68 2.54
CA LEU A 358 2.90 34.46 2.26
C LEU A 358 3.75 33.24 2.58
N VAL A 359 3.39 32.54 3.65
CA VAL A 359 4.18 31.40 4.17
C VAL A 359 3.30 30.19 4.45
N VAL A 360 3.86 28.98 4.26
CA VAL A 360 3.34 27.76 4.86
C VAL A 360 3.98 27.62 6.25
N ARG A 361 3.14 27.50 7.25
CA ARG A 361 3.54 27.34 8.65
C ARG A 361 2.50 26.57 9.44
N THR A 362 2.78 26.21 10.69
CA THR A 362 1.77 25.74 11.62
C THR A 362 0.90 26.90 12.11
N ARG A 363 -0.34 26.58 12.57
CA ARG A 363 -1.27 27.59 13.08
C ARG A 363 -0.68 28.42 14.22
N ARG A 364 -1.16 29.66 14.36
CA ARG A 364 -0.86 30.56 15.48
C ARG A 364 -2.15 30.95 16.19
N ARG A 365 -2.04 31.38 17.45
CA ARG A 365 -3.18 31.93 18.18
C ARG A 365 -3.63 33.23 17.52
N GLY A 366 -4.94 33.35 17.27
CA GLY A 366 -5.51 34.52 16.61
C GLY A 366 -5.63 34.42 15.08
N ASP A 367 -5.11 33.35 14.47
CA ASP A 367 -5.29 33.11 13.03
C ASP A 367 -6.77 33.13 12.64
N ARG A 368 -7.08 33.83 11.55
CA ARG A 368 -8.43 33.97 11.02
C ARG A 368 -8.48 33.40 9.61
N VAL A 369 -9.52 32.66 9.31
CA VAL A 369 -9.74 32.06 7.98
C VAL A 369 -10.99 32.68 7.35
N ARG A 370 -10.89 33.05 6.08
CA ARG A 370 -12.02 33.50 5.28
C ARG A 370 -12.64 32.34 4.52
N LEU A 371 -13.91 32.09 4.75
CA LEU A 371 -14.71 31.07 4.07
C LEU A 371 -15.91 31.72 3.38
N SER A 372 -16.69 30.96 2.60
CA SER A 372 -17.91 31.44 1.92
C SER A 372 -18.91 32.07 2.88
N GLY A 373 -18.98 31.65 4.13
CA GLY A 373 -19.85 32.20 5.19
C GLY A 373 -19.24 33.37 5.98
N GLY A 374 -18.06 33.91 5.57
CA GLY A 374 -17.40 35.02 6.25
C GLY A 374 -16.07 34.64 6.92
N THR A 375 -15.49 35.61 7.63
CA THR A 375 -14.20 35.43 8.33
C THR A 375 -14.41 35.03 9.79
N ARG A 376 -13.75 33.93 10.22
CA ARG A 376 -13.84 33.41 11.59
C ARG A 376 -12.47 33.02 12.16
N LEU A 377 -12.37 32.79 13.44
CA LEU A 377 -11.15 32.26 14.05
C LEU A 377 -10.90 30.83 13.55
N LEU A 378 -9.65 30.53 13.20
CA LEU A 378 -9.25 29.17 12.80
C LEU A 378 -9.48 28.17 13.94
N SER A 379 -9.28 28.57 15.21
CA SER A 379 -9.56 27.72 16.37
C SER A 379 -11.01 27.23 16.41
N ASP A 380 -11.97 28.08 16.05
CA ASP A 380 -13.39 27.76 16.10
C ASP A 380 -13.77 26.82 14.93
N LEU A 381 -13.21 27.09 13.75
CA LEU A 381 -13.35 26.19 12.60
C LEU A 381 -12.85 24.78 12.94
N LEU A 382 -11.69 24.67 13.60
CA LEU A 382 -11.12 23.38 13.95
C LEU A 382 -11.93 22.64 15.04
N VAL A 383 -12.64 23.37 15.90
CA VAL A 383 -13.59 22.77 16.86
C VAL A 383 -14.82 22.23 16.14
N ASP A 384 -15.43 23.03 15.26
CA ASP A 384 -16.63 22.63 14.51
C ASP A 384 -16.37 21.44 13.59
N LEU A 385 -15.18 21.39 12.97
CA LEU A 385 -14.73 20.27 12.15
C LEU A 385 -14.27 19.06 12.99
N LYS A 386 -14.43 19.12 14.34
CA LYS A 386 -14.05 18.07 15.28
C LYS A 386 -12.61 17.59 15.13
N VAL A 387 -11.70 18.50 14.78
CA VAL A 387 -10.26 18.19 14.69
C VAL A 387 -9.75 17.90 16.11
N PRO A 388 -9.11 16.72 16.35
CA PRO A 388 -8.54 16.40 17.66
C PRO A 388 -7.56 17.45 18.14
N ARG A 389 -7.55 17.73 19.45
CA ARG A 389 -6.72 18.81 20.03
C ARG A 389 -5.24 18.62 19.71
N GLU A 390 -4.75 17.38 19.77
CA GLU A 390 -3.38 17.00 19.47
C GLU A 390 -2.97 17.23 18.01
N ASP A 391 -3.94 17.27 17.09
CA ASP A 391 -3.67 17.49 15.66
C ASP A 391 -3.72 18.96 15.26
N ARG A 392 -4.44 19.80 16.04
CA ARG A 392 -4.63 21.22 15.69
C ARG A 392 -3.33 22.01 15.55
N ASP A 393 -2.35 21.69 16.41
CA ASP A 393 -1.04 22.37 16.42
C ASP A 393 -0.08 21.85 15.32
N ARG A 394 -0.49 20.78 14.63
CA ARG A 394 0.28 20.14 13.55
C ARG A 394 -0.15 20.57 12.16
N LEU A 395 -1.38 21.08 12.04
CA LEU A 395 -1.92 21.49 10.75
C LEU A 395 -1.08 22.61 10.14
N ARG A 396 -0.70 22.41 8.91
CA ARG A 396 -0.05 23.45 8.11
C ARG A 396 -1.12 24.37 7.54
N VAL A 397 -0.81 25.64 7.51
CA VAL A 397 -1.66 26.68 6.94
C VAL A 397 -0.83 27.52 5.98
N LEU A 398 -1.43 27.92 4.87
CA LEU A 398 -0.93 29.00 4.02
C LEU A 398 -1.50 30.29 4.57
N ALA A 399 -0.64 31.19 5.04
CA ALA A 399 -1.07 32.39 5.73
C ALA A 399 -0.15 33.59 5.45
N ALA A 400 -0.71 34.79 5.51
CA ALA A 400 0.01 36.06 5.57
C ALA A 400 -0.66 36.97 6.60
N ASP A 401 0.13 37.65 7.44
CA ASP A 401 -0.32 38.68 8.39
C ASP A 401 -1.49 38.24 9.30
N GLY A 402 -1.51 36.95 9.70
CA GLY A 402 -2.56 36.37 10.54
C GLY A 402 -3.85 35.97 9.81
N GLU A 403 -3.96 36.27 8.52
CA GLU A 403 -5.00 35.77 7.63
C GLU A 403 -4.59 34.43 7.04
N VAL A 404 -5.47 33.42 7.16
CA VAL A 404 -5.27 32.07 6.66
C VAL A 404 -6.08 31.87 5.38
N PHE A 405 -5.40 31.48 4.32
CA PHE A 405 -5.98 31.26 2.99
C PHE A 405 -6.23 29.79 2.69
N TRP A 406 -5.49 28.89 3.32
CA TRP A 406 -5.62 27.46 3.13
C TRP A 406 -5.22 26.73 4.42
N VAL A 407 -5.93 25.65 4.73
CA VAL A 407 -5.69 24.76 5.88
C VAL A 407 -5.57 23.33 5.37
N GLU A 408 -4.47 22.69 5.64
CA GLU A 408 -4.14 21.34 5.17
C GLU A 408 -5.28 20.35 5.39
N GLY A 409 -5.77 19.74 4.30
CA GLY A 409 -6.81 18.71 4.32
C GLY A 409 -8.19 19.16 4.78
N LEU A 410 -8.42 20.44 5.05
CA LEU A 410 -9.66 20.91 5.67
C LEU A 410 -10.40 22.00 4.87
N ALA A 411 -9.73 23.09 4.52
CA ALA A 411 -10.41 24.25 3.93
C ALA A 411 -9.44 25.12 3.13
N ALA A 412 -10.00 25.90 2.20
CA ALA A 412 -9.31 27.03 1.58
C ALA A 412 -10.29 28.21 1.41
N SER A 413 -9.75 29.41 1.28
CA SER A 413 -10.53 30.61 0.95
C SER A 413 -11.21 30.44 -0.41
N PRO A 414 -12.45 30.92 -0.59
CA PRO A 414 -13.22 30.72 -1.82
C PRO A 414 -12.48 31.15 -3.10
N GLY A 415 -11.70 32.24 -3.03
CA GLY A 415 -10.90 32.71 -4.16
C GLY A 415 -9.70 31.82 -4.49
N LEU A 416 -9.22 31.02 -3.54
CA LEU A 416 -8.05 30.16 -3.69
C LEU A 416 -8.42 28.71 -4.05
N LEU A 417 -9.59 28.22 -3.61
CA LEU A 417 -10.06 26.89 -3.96
C LEU A 417 -10.06 26.72 -5.48
N ASP A 418 -9.56 25.59 -5.92
CA ASP A 418 -9.85 25.10 -7.26
C ASP A 418 -11.31 24.63 -7.31
N THR A 419 -12.19 25.61 -7.14
CA THR A 419 -13.57 25.59 -7.57
C THR A 419 -13.65 26.08 -9.01
N ALA A 420 -12.60 25.85 -9.82
CA ALA A 420 -12.84 25.89 -11.25
C ALA A 420 -14.02 24.96 -11.43
N ALA A 421 -15.20 25.54 -11.59
CA ALA A 421 -16.38 24.81 -11.99
C ALA A 421 -15.88 23.98 -13.16
N LYS A 422 -15.78 22.67 -12.96
CA LYS A 422 -15.45 21.79 -14.07
C LYS A 422 -16.46 22.18 -15.11
N GLY A 423 -16.00 22.76 -16.20
CA GLY A 423 -16.90 23.17 -17.26
C GLY A 423 -17.52 21.89 -17.82
N ASP A 424 -18.59 22.02 -18.58
CA ASP A 424 -19.24 20.88 -19.23
C ASP A 424 -18.23 19.94 -19.91
N ALA A 425 -17.17 20.49 -20.50
CA ALA A 425 -16.08 19.70 -21.11
C ALA A 425 -15.34 18.80 -20.10
N ASP A 426 -15.13 19.25 -18.88
CA ASP A 426 -14.44 18.46 -17.86
C ASP A 426 -15.33 17.32 -17.35
N TRP A 427 -16.62 17.57 -17.21
CA TRP A 427 -17.60 16.55 -16.87
C TRP A 427 -17.79 15.54 -18.00
N MET A 428 -17.77 15.98 -19.25
CA MET A 428 -17.79 15.08 -20.41
C MET A 428 -16.52 14.23 -20.46
N ARG A 429 -15.35 14.74 -20.06
CA ARG A 429 -14.12 13.90 -19.91
C ARG A 429 -14.26 12.85 -18.81
N VAL A 430 -15.04 13.10 -17.76
CA VAL A 430 -15.37 12.04 -16.77
C VAL A 430 -16.18 10.93 -17.44
N ALA A 431 -17.20 11.29 -18.22
CA ALA A 431 -17.99 10.31 -18.98
C ALA A 431 -17.13 9.57 -20.02
N LEU A 432 -16.22 10.26 -20.73
CA LEU A 432 -15.29 9.63 -21.69
C LEU A 432 -14.37 8.60 -21.03
N ARG A 433 -13.86 8.85 -19.82
CA ARG A 433 -13.06 7.87 -19.07
C ARG A 433 -13.86 6.61 -18.76
N GLU A 434 -15.14 6.75 -18.39
CA GLU A 434 -16.00 5.57 -18.18
C GLU A 434 -16.23 4.81 -19.50
N ALA A 435 -16.36 5.52 -20.63
CA ALA A 435 -16.47 4.91 -21.95
C ALA A 435 -15.19 4.14 -22.35
N GLU A 436 -14.01 4.66 -22.04
CA GLU A 436 -12.73 3.95 -22.25
C GLU A 436 -12.65 2.67 -21.40
N LEU A 437 -13.11 2.73 -20.15
CA LEU A 437 -13.18 1.56 -19.28
C LEU A 437 -14.22 0.53 -19.76
N ALA A 438 -15.33 0.97 -20.38
CA ALA A 438 -16.28 0.09 -21.05
C ALA A 438 -15.60 -0.65 -22.21
N ALA A 439 -14.92 0.07 -23.11
CA ALA A 439 -14.18 -0.53 -24.23
C ALA A 439 -13.16 -1.58 -23.76
N ALA A 440 -12.37 -1.25 -22.75
CA ALA A 440 -11.39 -2.15 -22.16
C ALA A 440 -12.00 -3.43 -21.54
N ALA A 441 -13.28 -3.37 -21.16
CA ALA A 441 -14.06 -4.51 -20.64
C ALA A 441 -14.82 -5.28 -21.74
N GLY A 442 -14.68 -4.92 -23.02
CA GLY A 442 -15.42 -5.54 -24.13
C GLY A 442 -16.85 -5.04 -24.30
N GLU A 443 -17.25 -4.00 -23.58
CA GLU A 443 -18.55 -3.35 -23.64
C GLU A 443 -18.58 -2.23 -24.71
N VAL A 444 -19.76 -1.91 -25.21
CA VAL A 444 -19.94 -0.74 -26.07
C VAL A 444 -19.43 0.50 -25.30
N PRO A 445 -18.52 1.31 -25.88
CA PRO A 445 -17.85 2.41 -25.18
C PRO A 445 -18.75 3.63 -24.96
N VAL A 446 -19.71 3.46 -24.05
CA VAL A 446 -20.56 4.53 -23.56
C VAL A 446 -20.31 4.72 -22.07
N GLY A 447 -20.14 5.97 -21.67
CA GLY A 447 -19.99 6.38 -20.28
C GLY A 447 -20.87 7.58 -19.97
N ALA A 448 -21.30 7.69 -18.73
CA ALA A 448 -22.17 8.75 -18.23
C ALA A 448 -21.71 9.27 -16.87
N ALA A 449 -21.97 10.56 -16.60
CA ALA A 449 -21.72 11.20 -15.31
C ALA A 449 -22.93 12.08 -14.94
N VAL A 450 -23.38 12.01 -13.70
CA VAL A 450 -24.45 12.84 -13.13
C VAL A 450 -23.80 13.84 -12.17
N VAL A 451 -24.04 15.11 -12.41
CA VAL A 451 -23.43 16.23 -11.67
C VAL A 451 -24.50 17.19 -11.18
N ARG A 452 -24.41 17.67 -9.95
CA ARG A 452 -25.27 18.70 -9.38
C ARG A 452 -24.44 19.69 -8.57
N ASP A 453 -24.67 20.99 -8.76
CA ASP A 453 -23.98 22.07 -8.04
C ASP A 453 -22.43 21.97 -8.10
N GLY A 454 -21.90 21.52 -9.25
CA GLY A 454 -20.46 21.33 -9.44
C GLY A 454 -19.87 20.08 -8.76
N GLU A 455 -20.71 19.19 -8.21
CA GLU A 455 -20.28 17.93 -7.58
C GLU A 455 -20.72 16.71 -8.41
N LEU A 456 -19.81 15.73 -8.57
CA LEU A 456 -20.10 14.45 -9.20
C LEU A 456 -20.92 13.57 -8.25
N LEU A 457 -22.20 13.34 -8.57
CA LEU A 457 -23.04 12.44 -7.80
C LEU A 457 -22.77 10.97 -8.12
N ALA A 458 -22.59 10.64 -9.41
CA ALA A 458 -22.27 9.30 -9.88
C ALA A 458 -21.63 9.34 -11.27
N ALA A 459 -20.83 8.33 -11.59
CA ALA A 459 -20.41 8.01 -12.95
C ALA A 459 -20.57 6.51 -13.19
N ALA A 460 -20.90 6.12 -14.42
CA ALA A 460 -21.06 4.74 -14.80
C ALA A 460 -20.74 4.53 -16.28
N ARG A 461 -20.50 3.29 -16.65
CA ARG A 461 -20.26 2.83 -18.01
C ARG A 461 -21.27 1.76 -18.40
N ASN A 462 -21.36 1.51 -19.71
CA ASN A 462 -22.16 0.39 -20.23
C ASN A 462 -21.67 -0.94 -19.65
N ARG A 463 -22.63 -1.82 -19.30
CA ARG A 463 -22.37 -3.13 -18.69
C ARG A 463 -23.34 -4.21 -19.17
N THR A 464 -23.89 -4.04 -20.37
CA THR A 464 -24.93 -4.95 -20.90
C THR A 464 -24.45 -6.38 -20.99
N GLU A 465 -23.21 -6.62 -21.44
CA GLU A 465 -22.63 -7.96 -21.54
C GLU A 465 -22.22 -8.50 -20.17
N ALA A 466 -21.54 -7.65 -19.35
CA ALA A 466 -21.02 -8.05 -18.05
C ALA A 466 -22.12 -8.42 -17.05
N ASP A 467 -23.24 -7.72 -17.09
CA ASP A 467 -24.38 -7.93 -16.19
C ASP A 467 -25.45 -8.86 -16.78
N GLY A 468 -25.34 -9.22 -18.09
CA GLY A 468 -26.37 -9.96 -18.81
C GLY A 468 -27.73 -9.23 -18.81
N ASP A 469 -27.70 -7.89 -18.69
CA ASP A 469 -28.88 -7.03 -18.61
C ASP A 469 -28.90 -6.04 -19.78
N PRO A 470 -29.79 -6.18 -20.77
CA PRO A 470 -29.86 -5.27 -21.91
C PRO A 470 -30.23 -3.84 -21.52
N SER A 471 -30.68 -3.61 -20.28
CA SER A 471 -30.99 -2.27 -19.77
C SER A 471 -29.82 -1.61 -19.02
N ALA A 472 -28.68 -2.29 -18.84
CA ALA A 472 -27.52 -1.80 -18.12
C ALA A 472 -26.70 -0.76 -18.93
N HIS A 473 -27.38 0.21 -19.50
CA HIS A 473 -26.78 1.35 -20.19
C HIS A 473 -26.14 2.31 -19.18
N ALA A 474 -25.07 2.99 -19.60
CA ALA A 474 -24.31 3.91 -18.77
C ALA A 474 -25.18 4.96 -18.07
N GLU A 475 -26.13 5.56 -18.81
CA GLU A 475 -27.06 6.58 -18.30
C GLU A 475 -27.95 6.00 -17.19
N VAL A 476 -28.55 4.83 -17.42
CA VAL A 476 -29.44 4.18 -16.45
C VAL A 476 -28.69 3.83 -15.18
N LEU A 477 -27.48 3.31 -15.30
CA LEU A 477 -26.64 2.96 -14.16
C LEU A 477 -26.19 4.20 -13.38
N ALA A 478 -25.78 5.27 -14.08
CA ALA A 478 -25.38 6.52 -13.44
C ALA A 478 -26.55 7.19 -12.71
N LEU A 479 -27.74 7.24 -13.34
CA LEU A 479 -28.95 7.80 -12.73
C LEU A 479 -29.41 6.99 -11.51
N ARG A 480 -29.35 5.65 -11.56
CA ARG A 480 -29.66 4.77 -10.42
C ARG A 480 -28.69 5.00 -9.26
N ALA A 481 -27.38 5.06 -9.55
CA ALA A 481 -26.37 5.29 -8.53
C ALA A 481 -26.53 6.65 -7.87
N ALA A 482 -26.76 7.70 -8.66
CA ALA A 482 -26.99 9.05 -8.15
C ALA A 482 -28.25 9.13 -7.28
N ALA A 483 -29.35 8.49 -7.70
CA ALA A 483 -30.62 8.46 -6.96
C ALA A 483 -30.55 7.63 -5.67
N SER A 484 -29.70 6.60 -5.61
CA SER A 484 -29.53 5.74 -4.44
C SER A 484 -28.78 6.43 -3.30
N ALA A 485 -28.07 7.52 -3.57
CA ALA A 485 -27.33 8.31 -2.58
C ALA A 485 -28.20 9.17 -1.65
N GLY A 486 -29.56 9.09 -1.78
CA GLY A 486 -30.50 9.69 -0.82
C GLY A 486 -31.56 10.62 -1.43
N ASP A 487 -31.43 11.03 -2.69
CA ASP A 487 -32.39 11.90 -3.39
C ASP A 487 -32.93 11.21 -4.64
N ARG A 488 -34.14 10.63 -4.55
CA ARG A 488 -34.81 9.94 -5.68
C ARG A 488 -35.09 10.84 -6.88
N ARG A 489 -35.03 12.16 -6.69
CA ARG A 489 -35.27 13.16 -7.71
C ARG A 489 -33.99 13.97 -7.90
N LEU A 490 -33.42 13.85 -9.06
CA LEU A 490 -32.16 14.54 -9.42
C LEU A 490 -32.45 15.95 -9.98
N GLU A 491 -33.39 16.67 -9.34
CA GLU A 491 -33.71 18.04 -9.73
C GLU A 491 -32.47 18.95 -9.62
N GLY A 492 -32.22 19.77 -10.61
CA GLY A 492 -31.01 20.61 -10.72
C GLY A 492 -29.76 19.89 -11.22
N ALA A 493 -29.78 18.55 -11.34
CA ALA A 493 -28.65 17.81 -11.86
C ALA A 493 -28.53 17.87 -13.39
N THR A 494 -27.28 17.74 -13.89
CA THR A 494 -26.95 17.57 -15.31
C THR A 494 -26.43 16.15 -15.53
N LEU A 495 -26.93 15.48 -16.54
CA LEU A 495 -26.40 14.21 -17.06
C LEU A 495 -25.46 14.52 -18.23
N TYR A 496 -24.22 14.10 -18.14
CA TYR A 496 -23.23 14.07 -19.22
C TYR A 496 -23.12 12.64 -19.72
N VAL A 497 -23.23 12.41 -21.03
CA VAL A 497 -23.13 11.10 -21.64
C VAL A 497 -22.39 11.15 -22.97
N THR A 498 -21.53 10.17 -23.26
CA THR A 498 -20.69 10.17 -24.47
C THR A 498 -21.44 9.91 -25.76
N LEU A 499 -22.63 9.33 -25.69
CA LEU A 499 -23.50 9.02 -26.82
C LEU A 499 -24.91 9.56 -26.57
N GLU A 500 -25.59 10.03 -27.61
CA GLU A 500 -26.99 10.46 -27.52
C GLU A 500 -27.86 9.35 -26.88
N PRO A 501 -28.63 9.65 -25.83
CA PRO A 501 -29.50 8.70 -25.16
C PRO A 501 -30.52 8.04 -26.10
N CYS A 502 -30.71 6.72 -25.93
CA CYS A 502 -31.80 5.99 -26.57
C CYS A 502 -33.14 6.29 -25.88
N PRO A 503 -34.32 5.83 -26.42
CA PRO A 503 -35.64 6.06 -25.82
C PRO A 503 -35.76 5.55 -24.38
N MET A 504 -35.18 4.41 -24.05
CA MET A 504 -35.17 3.86 -22.70
C MET A 504 -34.44 4.78 -21.73
N CYS A 505 -33.21 5.21 -22.09
CA CYS A 505 -32.40 6.09 -21.27
C CYS A 505 -33.06 7.48 -21.11
N PHE A 506 -33.63 8.02 -22.16
CA PHE A 506 -34.38 9.27 -22.06
C PHE A 506 -35.62 9.13 -21.17
N GLY A 507 -36.32 7.99 -21.20
CA GLY A 507 -37.38 7.66 -20.24
C GLY A 507 -36.88 7.68 -18.79
N ALA A 508 -35.69 7.14 -18.50
CA ALA A 508 -35.08 7.20 -17.18
C ALA A 508 -34.71 8.65 -16.75
N VAL A 509 -34.22 9.48 -17.67
CA VAL A 509 -33.96 10.90 -17.45
C VAL A 509 -35.23 11.64 -17.02
N LEU A 510 -36.33 11.40 -17.70
CA LEU A 510 -37.65 12.00 -17.37
C LEU A 510 -38.14 11.59 -15.97
N GLN A 511 -37.98 10.30 -15.61
CA GLN A 511 -38.42 9.77 -14.32
C GLN A 511 -37.59 10.32 -13.16
N THR A 512 -36.28 10.51 -13.36
CA THR A 512 -35.35 11.03 -12.35
C THR A 512 -35.36 12.56 -12.25
N ARG A 513 -36.04 13.26 -13.18
CA ARG A 513 -36.18 14.71 -13.23
C ARG A 513 -34.86 15.47 -13.35
N VAL A 514 -33.90 14.90 -14.04
CA VAL A 514 -32.67 15.61 -14.40
C VAL A 514 -33.02 16.89 -15.14
N ALA A 515 -32.37 18.00 -14.77
CA ALA A 515 -32.67 19.32 -15.34
C ALA A 515 -32.03 19.53 -16.71
N ARG A 516 -30.88 18.90 -16.98
CA ARG A 516 -30.11 19.10 -18.22
C ARG A 516 -29.44 17.79 -18.66
N VAL A 517 -29.40 17.55 -19.96
CA VAL A 517 -28.67 16.47 -20.62
C VAL A 517 -27.67 17.07 -21.59
N VAL A 518 -26.39 16.71 -21.45
CA VAL A 518 -25.31 17.05 -22.36
C VAL A 518 -24.74 15.78 -22.95
N TYR A 519 -24.79 15.64 -24.29
CA TYR A 519 -24.26 14.43 -24.92
C TYR A 519 -23.14 14.71 -25.92
N GLY A 520 -22.30 13.70 -26.15
CA GLY A 520 -21.16 13.76 -27.05
C GLY A 520 -21.56 13.51 -28.52
N ALA A 521 -21.47 12.28 -28.97
CA ALA A 521 -21.76 11.90 -30.35
C ALA A 521 -23.25 11.61 -30.56
N ASP A 522 -23.73 11.84 -31.78
CA ASP A 522 -25.06 11.46 -32.20
C ASP A 522 -25.19 9.92 -32.28
N ASN A 523 -26.35 9.41 -31.92
CA ASN A 523 -26.70 8.00 -32.02
C ASN A 523 -27.60 7.75 -33.23
N LEU A 524 -26.98 7.49 -34.37
CA LEU A 524 -27.70 7.30 -35.64
C LEU A 524 -28.53 6.00 -35.72
N ARG A 525 -28.49 5.15 -34.69
CA ARG A 525 -29.28 3.90 -34.65
C ARG A 525 -30.52 4.02 -33.77
N GLU A 526 -30.37 4.64 -32.60
CA GLU A 526 -31.39 4.63 -31.56
C GLU A 526 -31.50 5.98 -30.81
N GLY A 527 -30.94 7.06 -31.35
CA GLY A 527 -30.96 8.37 -30.71
C GLY A 527 -32.37 8.92 -30.53
N ALA A 528 -32.67 9.39 -29.33
CA ALA A 528 -34.02 9.85 -28.94
C ALA A 528 -34.13 11.38 -28.82
N LEU A 529 -33.05 12.13 -29.11
CA LEU A 529 -32.98 13.58 -28.93
C LEU A 529 -32.74 14.33 -30.23
N GLY A 530 -33.00 13.69 -31.36
CA GLY A 530 -32.96 14.33 -32.69
C GLY A 530 -32.29 13.52 -33.79
N SER A 531 -31.45 12.50 -33.47
CA SER A 531 -30.75 11.71 -34.51
C SER A 531 -31.65 10.71 -35.23
N VAL A 532 -32.57 10.03 -34.53
CA VAL A 532 -33.51 9.06 -35.09
C VAL A 532 -34.96 9.52 -34.82
N VAL A 533 -35.24 9.86 -33.58
CA VAL A 533 -36.53 10.37 -33.11
C VAL A 533 -36.27 11.52 -32.14
N ASP A 534 -37.17 12.50 -32.12
CA ASP A 534 -37.07 13.58 -31.11
C ASP A 534 -38.24 13.41 -30.12
N LEU A 535 -37.98 12.73 -29.02
CA LEU A 535 -38.98 12.54 -27.98
C LEU A 535 -39.32 13.85 -27.22
N ARG A 536 -38.57 14.92 -27.38
CA ARG A 536 -38.92 16.26 -26.81
C ARG A 536 -40.16 16.86 -27.43
N ALA A 537 -40.53 16.43 -28.65
CA ALA A 537 -41.75 16.85 -29.31
C ALA A 537 -43.01 16.25 -28.65
N GLY A 538 -42.83 15.28 -27.73
CA GLY A 538 -43.96 14.68 -26.99
C GLY A 538 -44.53 15.60 -25.92
N ALA A 539 -45.80 15.35 -25.51
CA ALA A 539 -46.53 16.16 -24.52
C ALA A 539 -46.07 15.83 -23.07
N PHE A 540 -44.78 15.82 -22.79
CA PHE A 540 -44.27 15.62 -21.43
C PHE A 540 -44.39 16.90 -20.60
N LYS A 541 -44.81 16.77 -19.33
CA LYS A 541 -44.99 17.93 -18.44
C LYS A 541 -43.66 18.65 -18.07
N ARG A 542 -42.54 17.94 -18.12
CA ARG A 542 -41.21 18.50 -17.82
C ARG A 542 -40.21 17.83 -18.75
N LEU A 543 -39.46 18.67 -19.44
CA LEU A 543 -38.37 18.24 -20.31
C LEU A 543 -37.03 18.81 -19.76
N PRO A 544 -35.94 18.03 -19.80
CA PRO A 544 -34.62 18.58 -19.51
C PRO A 544 -34.18 19.55 -20.62
N ALA A 545 -33.32 20.50 -20.29
CA ALA A 545 -32.55 21.21 -21.31
C ALA A 545 -31.58 20.21 -21.98
N VAL A 546 -31.45 20.25 -23.30
CA VAL A 546 -30.63 19.28 -24.05
C VAL A 546 -29.61 20.03 -24.90
N GLU A 547 -28.36 19.58 -24.82
CA GLU A 547 -27.24 20.08 -25.60
C GLU A 547 -26.42 18.91 -26.14
N GLY A 548 -26.21 18.84 -27.45
CA GLY A 548 -25.43 17.80 -28.12
C GLY A 548 -24.13 18.30 -28.72
N GLY A 549 -23.23 17.41 -29.04
CA GLY A 549 -22.01 17.69 -29.79
C GLY A 549 -20.78 18.03 -28.91
N LEU A 550 -20.89 17.97 -27.58
CA LEU A 550 -19.77 18.27 -26.71
C LEU A 550 -18.73 17.14 -26.73
N LEU A 551 -17.51 17.41 -27.17
CA LEU A 551 -16.45 16.43 -27.40
C LEU A 551 -16.90 15.27 -28.31
N ALA A 552 -17.75 15.57 -29.30
CA ALA A 552 -18.34 14.60 -30.20
C ALA A 552 -17.30 13.79 -30.99
N LYS A 553 -16.18 14.42 -31.39
CA LYS A 553 -15.11 13.76 -32.13
C LYS A 553 -14.43 12.67 -31.32
N GLU A 554 -14.16 12.94 -30.05
CA GLU A 554 -13.56 12.00 -29.09
C GLU A 554 -14.50 10.81 -28.82
N SER A 555 -15.77 11.09 -28.56
CA SER A 555 -16.81 10.08 -28.34
C SER A 555 -16.98 9.17 -29.57
N ALA A 556 -17.13 9.77 -30.75
CA ALA A 556 -17.26 9.03 -32.00
C ALA A 556 -16.02 8.21 -32.37
N ARG A 557 -14.81 8.66 -31.99
CA ARG A 557 -13.56 7.92 -32.20
C ARG A 557 -13.56 6.63 -31.38
N LEU A 558 -13.89 6.69 -30.08
CA LEU A 558 -13.97 5.52 -29.21
C LEU A 558 -14.92 4.46 -29.78
N LEU A 559 -16.11 4.86 -30.20
CA LEU A 559 -17.11 3.97 -30.80
C LEU A 559 -16.57 3.33 -32.09
N ARG A 560 -15.97 4.14 -32.99
CA ARG A 560 -15.44 3.60 -34.27
C ARG A 560 -14.30 2.61 -34.04
N SER A 561 -13.34 2.89 -33.15
CA SER A 561 -12.23 1.99 -32.83
C SER A 561 -12.75 0.65 -32.32
N PHE A 562 -13.67 0.68 -31.37
CA PHE A 562 -14.27 -0.52 -30.78
C PHE A 562 -14.96 -1.42 -31.83
N PHE A 563 -15.80 -0.84 -32.68
CA PHE A 563 -16.50 -1.61 -33.72
C PHE A 563 -15.59 -2.04 -34.89
N ALA A 564 -14.47 -1.34 -35.13
CA ALA A 564 -13.48 -1.76 -36.13
C ALA A 564 -12.71 -3.01 -35.64
N GLU A 565 -12.32 -3.06 -34.37
CA GLU A 565 -11.66 -4.20 -33.75
C GLU A 565 -12.53 -5.46 -33.76
N ARG A 566 -13.82 -5.34 -33.42
CA ARG A 566 -14.76 -6.47 -33.46
C ARG A 566 -14.99 -7.03 -34.88
N ARG A 567 -15.04 -6.18 -35.90
CA ARG A 567 -15.18 -6.63 -37.29
C ARG A 567 -13.93 -7.29 -37.83
N GLY A 568 -12.74 -6.93 -37.33
CA GLY A 568 -11.47 -7.55 -37.71
C GLY A 568 -11.23 -8.92 -37.08
N GLY A 569 -11.92 -9.24 -35.97
CA GLY A 569 -11.82 -10.52 -35.26
C GLY A 569 -12.74 -11.65 -35.79
N GLU A 570 -13.73 -11.34 -36.65
CA GLU A 570 -14.63 -12.35 -37.23
C GLU A 570 -14.14 -12.98 -38.53
N HIS A 571 -12.94 -12.62 -39.02
CA HIS A 571 -12.35 -13.10 -40.27
C HIS A 571 -10.93 -13.67 -40.06
N GLY A 572 -10.62 -14.19 -38.87
CA GLY A 572 -9.35 -14.87 -38.57
C GLY A 572 -9.54 -16.32 -38.15
#